data_cffac95e56ebf6dc8d60c40cfcc57be7
#
_entry.id   cffac95e56ebf6dc8d60c40cfcc57be7
#
_cell.length_a   1.000
_cell.length_b   1.000
_cell.length_c   1.000
_cell.angle_alpha   90.00
_cell.angle_beta   90.00
_cell.angle_gamma   90.00
#
_symmetry.space_group_name_H-M   'P 1'
#
loop_
_entity.id
_entity.type
_entity.pdbx_description
1 polymer ?
#
loop_
_entity_poly.entity_id
_entity_poly.type
_entity_poly.pdbx_seq_one_letter_code
_entity_poly.pdbx_strand_id
1 'polypeptide(L)'
;PVLGYRNGTVNTLRLGSAAATDEFNLEEFNAGDYTESVASKNGAENISMVLYPNDASENGKELRLRQQYFMASASLQDVLRMWEISESNDFSRLAEENVFQINDTHPTIAVAELMRLLVDEHYLPWDDAWAITSQTMAYTNHTLLPEAIEKWPVALFEKLLPRLLQIIYEINARFLKLVARKWPGD
;
A
#
# COMPACT_ATOMS: atom_id res chain seq x y z
N PRO A 1 -13.80 8.13 -16.72
CA PRO A 1 -13.60 8.42 -18.15
C PRO A 1 -14.38 7.44 -19.03
N VAL A 2 -14.86 7.90 -20.17
CA VAL A 2 -15.47 7.05 -21.18
C VAL A 2 -14.38 6.65 -22.18
N LEU A 3 -14.14 5.36 -22.32
CA LEU A 3 -13.16 4.81 -23.24
C LEU A 3 -13.85 4.11 -24.41
N GLY A 4 -13.30 4.28 -25.59
CA GLY A 4 -13.87 3.75 -26.84
C GLY A 4 -15.01 4.59 -27.41
N TYR A 5 -15.24 4.42 -28.71
CA TYR A 5 -16.28 5.13 -29.42
C TYR A 5 -17.56 4.30 -29.50
N ARG A 6 -18.64 4.79 -28.87
CA ARG A 6 -19.98 4.17 -28.88
C ARG A 6 -20.03 2.68 -28.49
N ASN A 7 -19.12 2.25 -27.58
CA ASN A 7 -19.07 0.85 -27.14
C ASN A 7 -19.94 0.55 -25.90
N GLY A 8 -20.57 1.58 -25.31
CA GLY A 8 -21.41 1.41 -24.11
C GLY A 8 -20.64 1.19 -22.81
N THR A 9 -19.30 1.15 -22.83
CA THR A 9 -18.47 0.92 -21.66
C THR A 9 -17.98 2.22 -21.04
N VAL A 10 -18.10 2.34 -19.72
CA VAL A 10 -17.56 3.47 -18.95
C VAL A 10 -16.62 2.90 -17.88
N ASN A 11 -15.36 3.29 -17.95
CA ASN A 11 -14.39 2.97 -16.90
C ASN A 11 -14.32 4.11 -15.89
N THR A 12 -14.24 3.75 -14.61
CA THR A 12 -14.08 4.71 -13.53
C THR A 12 -12.61 4.86 -13.18
N LEU A 13 -12.12 6.10 -13.19
CA LEU A 13 -10.84 6.45 -12.61
C LEU A 13 -11.10 7.07 -11.24
N ARG A 14 -10.55 6.45 -10.19
CA ARG A 14 -10.67 6.93 -8.83
C ARG A 14 -9.43 7.71 -8.45
N LEU A 15 -9.63 8.88 -7.89
CA LEU A 15 -8.56 9.76 -7.39
C LEU A 15 -8.70 9.84 -5.89
N GLY A 16 -7.57 9.75 -5.18
CA GLY A 16 -7.48 9.90 -3.73
C GLY A 16 -6.80 11.20 -3.35
N SER A 17 -7.28 11.83 -2.30
CA SER A 17 -6.59 12.92 -1.60
C SER A 17 -6.48 12.58 -0.13
N ALA A 18 -5.29 12.82 0.45
CA ALA A 18 -5.10 12.67 1.88
C ALA A 18 -5.66 13.89 2.60
N ALA A 19 -6.38 13.66 3.67
CA ALA A 19 -6.91 14.70 4.56
C ALA A 19 -6.66 14.29 6.00
N ALA A 20 -6.43 15.27 6.87
CA ALA A 20 -6.32 15.01 8.30
C ALA A 20 -7.70 14.70 8.89
N THR A 21 -7.74 13.88 9.93
CA THR A 21 -8.93 13.68 10.77
C THR A 21 -9.23 14.92 11.60
N ASP A 22 -8.16 15.59 12.05
CA ASP A 22 -8.23 16.84 12.80
C ASP A 22 -7.58 17.96 11.99
N GLU A 23 -8.38 18.95 11.59
CA GLU A 23 -7.89 20.06 10.78
C GLU A 23 -7.14 21.10 11.59
N PHE A 24 -7.41 21.18 12.90
CA PHE A 24 -6.94 22.25 13.75
C PHE A 24 -6.89 21.84 15.23
N ASN A 25 -5.75 22.07 15.86
CA ASN A 25 -5.59 21.87 17.30
C ASN A 25 -5.73 23.20 18.05
N LEU A 26 -6.89 23.40 18.71
CA LEU A 26 -7.20 24.62 19.42
C LEU A 26 -6.32 24.84 20.67
N GLU A 27 -5.90 23.76 21.33
CA GLU A 27 -5.06 23.85 22.53
C GLU A 27 -3.67 24.39 22.16
N GLU A 28 -3.04 23.87 21.13
CA GLU A 28 -1.74 24.34 20.62
C GLU A 28 -1.84 25.78 20.12
N PHE A 29 -2.91 26.12 19.42
CA PHE A 29 -3.15 27.48 18.95
C PHE A 29 -3.25 28.47 20.13
N ASN A 30 -4.01 28.15 21.17
CA ASN A 30 -4.15 28.98 22.36
C ASN A 30 -2.86 29.06 23.18
N ALA A 31 -1.99 28.05 23.10
CA ALA A 31 -0.66 28.06 23.67
C ALA A 31 0.32 28.98 22.90
N GLY A 32 -0.08 29.48 21.72
CA GLY A 32 0.73 30.34 20.87
C GLY A 32 1.58 29.59 19.84
N ASP A 33 1.46 28.27 19.75
CA ASP A 33 2.12 27.45 18.72
C ASP A 33 1.23 27.30 17.50
N TYR A 34 1.22 28.31 16.66
CA TYR A 34 0.39 28.36 15.45
C TYR A 34 0.85 27.38 14.38
N THR A 35 2.10 26.97 14.37
CA THR A 35 2.62 26.00 13.41
C THR A 35 2.16 24.60 13.77
N GLU A 36 2.29 24.20 15.03
CA GLU A 36 1.90 22.89 15.52
C GLU A 36 0.38 22.71 15.44
N SER A 37 -0.41 23.78 15.67
CA SER A 37 -1.87 23.73 15.60
C SER A 37 -2.43 23.26 14.24
N VAL A 38 -1.66 23.33 13.17
CA VAL A 38 -2.01 22.88 11.80
C VAL A 38 -1.07 21.78 11.27
N ALA A 39 -0.16 21.28 12.08
CA ALA A 39 0.87 20.31 11.66
C ALA A 39 0.25 19.01 11.13
N SER A 40 -0.78 18.49 11.79
CA SER A 40 -1.49 17.28 11.38
C SER A 40 -2.13 17.46 10.00
N LYS A 41 -2.80 18.59 9.76
CA LYS A 41 -3.40 18.92 8.47
C LYS A 41 -2.34 19.02 7.37
N ASN A 42 -1.30 19.81 7.60
CA ASN A 42 -0.22 19.98 6.62
C ASN A 42 0.49 18.66 6.32
N GLY A 43 0.73 17.83 7.34
CA GLY A 43 1.33 16.51 7.20
C GLY A 43 0.50 15.57 6.33
N ALA A 44 -0.82 15.57 6.51
CA ALA A 44 -1.72 14.75 5.71
C ALA A 44 -1.82 15.27 4.25
N GLU A 45 -2.05 16.56 4.06
CA GLU A 45 -2.19 17.16 2.74
C GLU A 45 -0.92 17.01 1.89
N ASN A 46 0.27 17.08 2.49
CA ASN A 46 1.55 16.87 1.81
C ASN A 46 1.63 15.49 1.13
N ILE A 47 0.96 14.47 1.64
CA ILE A 47 0.99 13.12 1.07
C ILE A 47 0.47 13.12 -0.37
N SER A 48 -0.56 13.89 -0.68
CA SER A 48 -1.17 13.92 -2.00
C SER A 48 -0.93 15.22 -2.79
N MET A 49 -0.17 16.17 -2.23
CA MET A 49 0.01 17.50 -2.82
C MET A 49 0.89 17.48 -4.07
N VAL A 50 2.04 16.79 -4.01
CA VAL A 50 3.00 16.71 -5.12
C VAL A 50 3.48 15.27 -5.28
N LEU A 51 3.31 14.73 -6.47
CA LEU A 51 3.78 13.39 -6.82
C LEU A 51 5.30 13.39 -7.02
N TYR A 52 5.98 12.34 -6.58
CA TYR A 52 7.43 12.17 -6.66
C TYR A 52 8.25 13.33 -6.03
N PRO A 53 8.18 13.50 -4.71
CA PRO A 53 9.05 14.46 -4.03
C PRO A 53 10.52 14.05 -4.17
N ASN A 54 11.41 15.04 -4.04
CA ASN A 54 12.84 14.77 -3.98
C ASN A 54 13.16 13.93 -2.74
N ASP A 55 13.82 12.79 -2.93
CA ASP A 55 14.14 11.80 -1.90
C ASP A 55 15.63 11.84 -1.46
N ALA A 56 16.35 12.91 -1.78
CA ALA A 56 17.73 13.10 -1.34
C ALA A 56 17.85 13.31 0.18
N SER A 57 16.78 13.77 0.84
CA SER A 57 16.71 13.95 2.29
C SER A 57 15.91 12.84 2.97
N GLU A 58 16.11 12.63 4.26
CA GLU A 58 15.32 11.66 5.05
C GLU A 58 13.83 12.01 5.06
N ASN A 59 13.49 13.31 5.15
CA ASN A 59 12.09 13.75 5.07
C ASN A 59 11.47 13.46 3.69
N GLY A 60 12.25 13.59 2.63
CA GLY A 60 11.79 13.25 1.28
C GLY A 60 11.55 11.76 1.11
N LYS A 61 12.45 10.92 1.65
CA LYS A 61 12.27 9.47 1.68
C LYS A 61 11.02 9.08 2.49
N GLU A 62 10.84 9.68 3.67
CA GLU A 62 9.66 9.44 4.49
C GLU A 62 8.37 9.81 3.76
N LEU A 63 8.32 10.99 3.15
CA LEU A 63 7.14 11.42 2.38
C LEU A 63 6.86 10.47 1.20
N ARG A 64 7.90 10.05 0.48
CA ARG A 64 7.76 9.12 -0.64
C ARG A 64 7.21 7.76 -0.19
N LEU A 65 7.68 7.21 0.92
CA LEU A 65 7.15 5.96 1.49
C LEU A 65 5.69 6.12 1.92
N ARG A 66 5.34 7.25 2.54
CA ARG A 66 3.95 7.57 2.89
C ARG A 66 3.04 7.64 1.67
N GLN A 67 3.50 8.23 0.57
CA GLN A 67 2.75 8.31 -0.68
C GLN A 67 2.51 6.95 -1.30
N GLN A 68 3.54 6.10 -1.36
CA GLN A 68 3.42 4.74 -1.90
C GLN A 68 2.43 3.91 -1.08
N TYR A 69 2.53 3.98 0.24
CA TYR A 69 1.58 3.30 1.12
C TYR A 69 0.15 3.82 0.95
N PHE A 70 -0.03 5.15 0.97
CA PHE A 70 -1.33 5.76 0.81
C PHE A 70 -2.04 5.32 -0.47
N MET A 71 -1.34 5.37 -1.61
CA MET A 71 -1.90 4.99 -2.90
C MET A 71 -2.22 3.49 -2.97
N ALA A 72 -1.33 2.64 -2.48
CA ALA A 72 -1.53 1.20 -2.45
C ALA A 72 -2.71 0.82 -1.55
N SER A 73 -2.72 1.33 -0.31
CA SER A 73 -3.75 1.02 0.68
C SER A 73 -5.13 1.53 0.26
N ALA A 74 -5.23 2.77 -0.21
CA ALA A 74 -6.49 3.33 -0.68
C ALA A 74 -7.07 2.55 -1.88
N SER A 75 -6.21 2.12 -2.80
CA SER A 75 -6.64 1.33 -3.96
C SER A 75 -7.13 -0.05 -3.57
N LEU A 76 -6.42 -0.74 -2.68
CA LEU A 76 -6.80 -2.06 -2.21
C LEU A 76 -8.09 -2.02 -1.39
N GLN A 77 -8.20 -1.08 -0.46
CA GLN A 77 -9.41 -0.91 0.35
C GLN A 77 -10.64 -0.59 -0.50
N ASP A 78 -10.49 0.22 -1.55
CA ASP A 78 -11.61 0.51 -2.46
C ASP A 78 -12.09 -0.75 -3.19
N VAL A 79 -11.16 -1.59 -3.67
CA VAL A 79 -11.52 -2.86 -4.32
C VAL A 79 -12.17 -3.82 -3.33
N LEU A 80 -11.59 -3.99 -2.13
CA LEU A 80 -12.17 -4.87 -1.12
C LEU A 80 -13.57 -4.40 -0.69
N ARG A 81 -13.75 -3.10 -0.48
CA ARG A 81 -15.07 -2.53 -0.17
C ARG A 81 -16.09 -2.78 -1.29
N MET A 82 -15.69 -2.66 -2.55
CA MET A 82 -16.57 -2.97 -3.67
C MET A 82 -16.89 -4.46 -3.74
N TRP A 83 -15.93 -5.31 -3.43
CA TRP A 83 -16.11 -6.75 -3.35
C TRP A 83 -17.13 -7.14 -2.28
N GLU A 84 -17.01 -6.59 -1.07
CA GLU A 84 -17.96 -6.83 0.02
C GLU A 84 -19.40 -6.44 -0.33
N ILE A 85 -19.58 -5.38 -1.11
CA ILE A 85 -20.91 -4.96 -1.57
C ILE A 85 -21.51 -5.97 -2.56
N SER A 86 -20.68 -6.57 -3.42
CA SER A 86 -21.16 -7.47 -4.48
C SER A 86 -21.22 -8.93 -4.06
N GLU A 87 -20.20 -9.40 -3.32
CA GLU A 87 -19.98 -10.84 -3.03
C GLU A 87 -20.00 -11.16 -1.52
N SER A 88 -20.43 -10.22 -0.69
CA SER A 88 -20.31 -10.29 0.77
C SER A 88 -18.85 -10.46 1.24
N ASN A 89 -18.61 -11.09 2.39
CA ASN A 89 -17.25 -11.27 2.94
C ASN A 89 -16.56 -12.57 2.47
N ASP A 90 -17.01 -13.16 1.36
CA ASP A 90 -16.32 -14.31 0.78
C ASP A 90 -15.24 -13.85 -0.22
N PHE A 91 -14.00 -13.82 0.25
CA PHE A 91 -12.84 -13.43 -0.55
C PHE A 91 -12.22 -14.59 -1.34
N SER A 92 -12.75 -15.81 -1.24
CA SER A 92 -12.17 -17.00 -1.90
C SER A 92 -12.06 -16.85 -3.42
N ARG A 93 -12.98 -16.11 -4.03
CA ARG A 93 -13.04 -15.85 -5.47
C ARG A 93 -12.43 -14.50 -5.88
N LEU A 94 -11.86 -13.72 -4.96
CA LEU A 94 -11.34 -12.38 -5.26
C LEU A 94 -10.34 -12.41 -6.43
N ALA A 95 -9.47 -13.41 -6.48
CA ALA A 95 -8.45 -13.53 -7.52
C ALA A 95 -9.00 -13.97 -8.89
N GLU A 96 -10.23 -14.48 -8.96
CA GLU A 96 -10.88 -14.83 -10.23
C GLU A 96 -11.33 -13.60 -11.02
N GLU A 97 -11.66 -12.53 -10.30
CA GLU A 97 -12.27 -11.33 -10.87
C GLU A 97 -11.39 -10.07 -10.74
N ASN A 98 -10.34 -10.14 -9.93
CA ASN A 98 -9.47 -9.00 -9.64
C ASN A 98 -7.99 -9.37 -9.82
N VAL A 99 -7.26 -8.49 -10.50
CA VAL A 99 -5.81 -8.56 -10.62
C VAL A 99 -5.21 -7.17 -10.43
N PHE A 100 -4.14 -7.09 -9.64
CA PHE A 100 -3.36 -5.88 -9.46
C PHE A 100 -2.03 -6.03 -10.18
N GLN A 101 -1.86 -5.26 -11.24
CA GLN A 101 -0.59 -5.18 -11.95
C GLN A 101 0.33 -4.19 -11.27
N ILE A 102 1.38 -4.68 -10.64
CA ILE A 102 2.41 -3.87 -9.99
C ILE A 102 3.49 -3.55 -11.02
N ASN A 103 3.66 -2.27 -11.34
CA ASN A 103 4.70 -1.78 -12.23
C ASN A 103 5.88 -1.27 -11.41
N ASP A 104 7.03 -1.89 -11.56
CA ASP A 104 8.26 -1.65 -10.80
C ASP A 104 8.08 -1.84 -9.27
N THR A 105 9.07 -1.41 -8.50
CA THR A 105 9.10 -1.64 -7.06
C THR A 105 8.26 -0.64 -6.24
N HIS A 106 7.84 0.48 -6.84
CA HIS A 106 7.14 1.54 -6.15
C HIS A 106 5.86 1.07 -5.42
N PRO A 107 4.95 0.28 -6.05
CA PRO A 107 3.75 -0.18 -5.38
C PRO A 107 3.87 -1.58 -4.76
N THR A 108 5.07 -2.18 -4.65
CA THR A 108 5.24 -3.55 -4.10
C THR A 108 4.78 -3.69 -2.66
N ILE A 109 4.70 -2.59 -1.92
CA ILE A 109 4.10 -2.54 -0.58
C ILE A 109 2.65 -3.05 -0.57
N ALA A 110 1.96 -3.01 -1.70
CA ALA A 110 0.60 -3.52 -1.86
C ALA A 110 0.46 -5.01 -1.50
N VAL A 111 1.52 -5.82 -1.70
CA VAL A 111 1.52 -7.24 -1.31
C VAL A 111 1.35 -7.40 0.19
N ALA A 112 2.17 -6.67 0.97
CA ALA A 112 2.09 -6.72 2.43
C ALA A 112 0.80 -6.05 2.95
N GLU A 113 0.33 -5.00 2.29
CA GLU A 113 -0.91 -4.32 2.67
C GLU A 113 -2.14 -5.18 2.39
N LEU A 114 -2.22 -5.89 1.27
CA LEU A 114 -3.33 -6.81 1.04
C LEU A 114 -3.35 -7.93 2.07
N MET A 115 -2.18 -8.48 2.41
CA MET A 115 -2.08 -9.45 3.52
C MET A 115 -2.58 -8.87 4.84
N ARG A 116 -2.19 -7.62 5.17
CA ARG A 116 -2.65 -6.95 6.38
C ARG A 116 -4.18 -6.80 6.40
N LEU A 117 -4.75 -6.30 5.31
CA LEU A 117 -6.20 -6.11 5.20
C LEU A 117 -6.95 -7.44 5.36
N LEU A 118 -6.52 -8.49 4.65
CA LEU A 118 -7.19 -9.79 4.72
C LEU A 118 -7.04 -10.45 6.11
N VAL A 119 -5.86 -10.37 6.73
CA VAL A 119 -5.60 -11.02 8.03
C VAL A 119 -6.13 -10.21 9.20
N ASP A 120 -5.81 -8.90 9.25
CA ASP A 120 -6.07 -8.09 10.43
C ASP A 120 -7.47 -7.45 10.43
N GLU A 121 -8.04 -7.15 9.27
CA GLU A 121 -9.35 -6.50 9.16
C GLU A 121 -10.48 -7.48 8.78
N HIS A 122 -10.17 -8.43 7.88
CA HIS A 122 -11.15 -9.44 7.47
C HIS A 122 -10.98 -10.79 8.18
N TYR A 123 -10.00 -10.92 9.09
CA TYR A 123 -9.78 -12.08 9.95
C TYR A 123 -9.57 -13.41 9.21
N LEU A 124 -9.03 -13.38 8.00
CA LEU A 124 -8.71 -14.60 7.27
C LEU A 124 -7.48 -15.28 7.88
N PRO A 125 -7.44 -16.62 7.88
CA PRO A 125 -6.22 -17.36 8.18
C PRO A 125 -5.09 -16.94 7.23
N TRP A 126 -3.85 -16.93 7.72
CA TRP A 126 -2.67 -16.51 6.96
C TRP A 126 -2.56 -17.22 5.60
N ASP A 127 -2.77 -18.54 5.58
CA ASP A 127 -2.54 -19.34 4.37
C ASP A 127 -3.61 -19.04 3.30
N ASP A 128 -4.84 -18.77 3.70
CA ASP A 128 -5.92 -18.35 2.80
C ASP A 128 -5.65 -16.94 2.27
N ALA A 129 -5.29 -15.99 3.14
CA ALA A 129 -4.91 -14.64 2.74
C ALA A 129 -3.71 -14.64 1.78
N TRP A 130 -2.71 -15.51 2.01
CA TRP A 130 -1.56 -15.63 1.13
C TRP A 130 -1.94 -16.24 -0.23
N ALA A 131 -2.81 -17.25 -0.26
CA ALA A 131 -3.31 -17.83 -1.50
C ALA A 131 -4.03 -16.78 -2.36
N ILE A 132 -4.89 -15.97 -1.76
CA ILE A 132 -5.59 -14.86 -2.44
C ILE A 132 -4.57 -13.82 -2.93
N THR A 133 -3.70 -13.35 -2.05
CA THR A 133 -2.72 -12.29 -2.37
C THR A 133 -1.80 -12.72 -3.51
N SER A 134 -1.25 -13.93 -3.47
CA SER A 134 -0.31 -14.42 -4.48
C SER A 134 -0.96 -14.64 -5.85
N GLN A 135 -2.26 -14.89 -5.91
CA GLN A 135 -3.01 -15.05 -7.16
C GLN A 135 -3.54 -13.73 -7.71
N THR A 136 -3.74 -12.74 -6.84
CA THR A 136 -4.27 -11.43 -7.22
C THR A 136 -3.19 -10.47 -7.72
N MET A 137 -1.93 -10.63 -7.24
CA MET A 137 -0.82 -9.73 -7.56
C MET A 137 -0.01 -10.22 -8.76
N ALA A 138 0.20 -9.34 -9.73
CA ALA A 138 1.11 -9.53 -10.85
C ALA A 138 2.17 -8.42 -10.86
N TYR A 139 3.40 -8.72 -11.26
CA TYR A 139 4.53 -7.80 -11.22
C TYR A 139 5.23 -7.71 -12.56
N THR A 140 5.57 -6.48 -12.96
CA THR A 140 6.44 -6.22 -14.10
C THR A 140 7.56 -5.28 -13.68
N ASN A 141 8.80 -5.68 -13.94
CA ASN A 141 9.97 -4.82 -13.83
C ASN A 141 10.28 -4.18 -15.18
N HIS A 142 10.39 -2.86 -15.24
CA HIS A 142 10.66 -2.11 -16.46
C HIS A 142 12.12 -1.70 -16.61
N THR A 143 12.99 -2.02 -15.65
CA THR A 143 14.39 -1.62 -15.66
C THR A 143 15.32 -2.75 -15.26
N LEU A 144 16.54 -2.77 -15.89
CA LEU A 144 17.63 -3.67 -15.52
C LEU A 144 18.65 -3.00 -14.59
N LEU A 145 18.49 -1.71 -14.31
CA LEU A 145 19.43 -0.95 -13.50
C LEU A 145 19.17 -1.19 -12.00
N PRO A 146 20.16 -1.76 -11.28
CA PRO A 146 19.98 -2.08 -9.86
C PRO A 146 19.64 -0.87 -8.98
N GLU A 147 20.09 0.33 -9.36
CA GLU A 147 19.78 1.60 -8.67
C GLU A 147 18.32 2.02 -8.80
N ALA A 148 17.60 1.51 -9.78
CA ALA A 148 16.18 1.78 -9.95
C ALA A 148 15.29 0.87 -9.06
N ILE A 149 15.87 -0.15 -8.44
CA ILE A 149 15.20 -0.99 -7.46
C ILE A 149 15.26 -0.30 -6.10
N GLU A 150 14.12 0.06 -5.56
CA GLU A 150 14.04 0.78 -4.29
C GLU A 150 14.57 -0.03 -3.11
N LYS A 151 15.26 0.66 -2.22
CA LYS A 151 15.76 0.12 -0.96
C LYS A 151 15.37 1.07 0.15
N TRP A 152 14.64 0.57 1.12
CA TRP A 152 14.20 1.34 2.27
C TRP A 152 14.99 0.97 3.52
N PRO A 153 15.48 1.94 4.30
CA PRO A 153 16.05 1.66 5.62
C PRO A 153 15.01 0.96 6.52
N VAL A 154 15.40 -0.14 7.15
CA VAL A 154 14.53 -0.89 8.06
C VAL A 154 13.96 0.02 9.16
N ALA A 155 14.79 0.89 9.74
CA ALA A 155 14.35 1.81 10.79
C ALA A 155 13.24 2.77 10.33
N LEU A 156 13.29 3.24 9.07
CA LEU A 156 12.24 4.08 8.50
C LEU A 156 10.93 3.28 8.33
N PHE A 157 11.05 2.06 7.82
CA PHE A 157 9.89 1.17 7.63
C PHE A 157 9.26 0.78 8.96
N GLU A 158 10.08 0.46 9.97
CA GLU A 158 9.64 0.14 11.33
C GLU A 158 8.92 1.33 12.00
N LYS A 159 9.44 2.54 11.80
CA LYS A 159 8.82 3.77 12.32
C LYS A 159 7.43 4.03 11.73
N LEU A 160 7.29 3.85 10.42
CA LEU A 160 6.07 4.25 9.70
C LEU A 160 5.05 3.13 9.55
N LEU A 161 5.52 1.91 9.30
CA LEU A 161 4.71 0.78 8.86
C LEU A 161 5.12 -0.52 9.57
N PRO A 162 5.16 -0.52 10.91
CA PRO A 162 5.69 -1.66 11.68
C PRO A 162 4.94 -2.96 11.41
N ARG A 163 3.62 -2.89 11.20
CA ARG A 163 2.82 -4.09 10.91
C ARG A 163 3.15 -4.68 9.53
N LEU A 164 3.34 -3.84 8.53
CA LEU A 164 3.74 -4.31 7.21
C LEU A 164 5.14 -4.94 7.25
N LEU A 165 6.06 -4.38 8.03
CA LEU A 165 7.40 -4.94 8.20
C LEU A 165 7.33 -6.36 8.82
N GLN A 166 6.49 -6.57 9.82
CA GLN A 166 6.25 -7.90 10.39
C GLN A 166 5.74 -8.89 9.34
N ILE A 167 4.78 -8.48 8.53
CA ILE A 167 4.23 -9.30 7.45
C ILE A 167 5.31 -9.62 6.41
N ILE A 168 6.12 -8.66 6.00
CA ILE A 168 7.24 -8.86 5.06
C ILE A 168 8.24 -9.89 5.62
N TYR A 169 8.59 -9.79 6.89
CA TYR A 169 9.49 -10.75 7.52
C TYR A 169 8.88 -12.16 7.60
N GLU A 170 7.60 -12.28 7.90
CA GLU A 170 6.92 -13.58 7.89
C GLU A 170 6.85 -14.19 6.48
N ILE A 171 6.54 -13.40 5.45
CA ILE A 171 6.58 -13.85 4.05
C ILE A 171 7.99 -14.37 3.71
N ASN A 172 9.03 -13.59 4.05
CA ASN A 172 10.41 -13.97 3.81
C ASN A 172 10.80 -15.26 4.55
N ALA A 173 10.43 -15.38 5.81
CA ALA A 173 10.73 -16.57 6.62
C ALA A 173 10.06 -17.83 6.04
N ARG A 174 8.80 -17.73 5.61
CA ARG A 174 8.07 -18.84 4.96
C ARG A 174 8.69 -19.20 3.61
N PHE A 175 9.05 -18.21 2.82
CA PHE A 175 9.73 -18.43 1.54
C PHE A 175 11.07 -19.14 1.73
N LEU A 176 11.90 -18.71 2.65
CA LEU A 176 13.19 -19.37 2.94
C LEU A 176 13.01 -20.81 3.42
N LYS A 177 12.00 -21.09 4.25
CA LYS A 177 11.64 -22.47 4.63
C LYS A 177 11.24 -23.31 3.40
N LEU A 178 10.52 -22.75 2.46
CA LEU A 178 10.16 -23.43 1.22
C LEU A 178 11.41 -23.74 0.38
N VAL A 179 12.30 -22.76 0.23
CA VAL A 179 13.58 -22.92 -0.47
C VAL A 179 14.41 -24.04 0.17
N ALA A 180 14.61 -24.00 1.49
CA ALA A 180 15.37 -25.01 2.20
C ALA A 180 14.79 -26.44 2.09
N ARG A 181 13.46 -26.56 1.94
CA ARG A 181 12.82 -27.87 1.69
C ARG A 181 13.05 -28.36 0.26
N LYS A 182 13.01 -27.42 -0.70
CA LYS A 182 13.14 -27.76 -2.14
C LYS A 182 14.60 -28.03 -2.54
N TRP A 183 15.54 -27.35 -1.92
CA TRP A 183 16.99 -27.46 -2.15
C TRP A 183 17.73 -27.63 -0.82
N PRO A 184 17.68 -28.83 -0.22
CA PRO A 184 18.36 -29.08 1.04
C PRO A 184 19.89 -29.09 0.83
N GLY A 185 20.60 -28.20 1.52
CA GLY A 185 22.04 -28.09 1.49
C GLY A 185 22.62 -26.99 0.61
N ASP A 186 21.79 -26.15 0.04
CA ASP A 186 22.19 -24.90 -0.67
C ASP A 186 22.27 -23.73 0.31
#